data_710c689fe37163fc14111b7178d684d0
#
_entry.id   710c689fe37163fc14111b7178d684d0
#
_cell.length_a   1.000
_cell.length_b   1.000
_cell.length_c   1.000
_cell.angle_alpha   90.00
_cell.angle_beta   90.00
_cell.angle_gamma   90.00
#
_symmetry.space_group_name_H-M   'P 1'
#
loop_
_entity.id
_entity.type
_entity.pdbx_description
1 polymer ?
#
loop_
_entity_poly.entity_id
_entity_poly.type
_entity_poly.pdbx_seq_one_letter_code
_entity_poly.pdbx_strand_id
1 'polypeptide(L)'
;YEFRMACIVANNDGGENDWDILANEWNTDELQEWGLFVPEMAEIEEPESSKNEDDEDEEPEKAEWVPDCLFASDNPYDIPVLKMSKEDVYLQLPFKPYGADARTKTGVGTYHFYVDDYRFNAIWNDPTKIINSGCGAIVEPNCSLYETTPIGYGIFLIYKKRWIARLLQDYGIDVFVDLNVTEKFHKYNVLGIQKGYNAVFTRGYDNRLNALEKELQIAKEISGLENPNLCVYGGSKKVKDFCNKHSLTFVNNTTLDLE
;
A
#
# COMPACT_ATOMS: atom_id res chain seq x y z
N TYR A 1 6.83 11.51 24.80
CA TYR A 1 8.29 11.69 24.80
C TYR A 1 8.95 10.65 25.71
N GLU A 2 8.75 10.68 27.03
CA GLU A 2 9.35 9.78 28.01
C GLU A 2 9.13 8.28 27.71
N PHE A 3 7.95 7.91 27.21
CA PHE A 3 7.65 6.52 26.86
C PHE A 3 8.47 6.02 25.66
N ARG A 4 8.64 6.85 24.64
CA ARG A 4 9.45 6.53 23.45
C ARG A 4 10.94 6.41 23.83
N MET A 5 11.43 7.33 24.64
CA MET A 5 12.78 7.27 25.21
C MET A 5 13.02 5.96 25.97
N ALA A 6 12.08 5.57 26.85
CA ALA A 6 12.18 4.33 27.60
C ALA A 6 12.21 3.08 26.70
N CYS A 7 11.46 3.08 25.59
CA CYS A 7 11.48 1.99 24.62
C CYS A 7 12.83 1.88 23.87
N ILE A 8 13.42 3.02 23.50
CA ILE A 8 14.72 3.06 22.82
C ILE A 8 15.82 2.56 23.76
N VAL A 9 15.86 3.05 24.99
CA VAL A 9 16.85 2.65 26.01
C VAL A 9 16.72 1.16 26.37
N ALA A 10 15.49 0.64 26.50
CA ALA A 10 15.24 -0.76 26.78
C ALA A 10 15.65 -1.70 25.64
N ASN A 11 15.67 -1.21 24.41
CA ASN A 11 16.05 -2.00 23.24
C ASN A 11 17.58 -2.06 23.04
N ASN A 12 18.31 -1.18 23.71
CA ASN A 12 19.77 -1.11 23.60
C ASN A 12 20.49 -2.35 24.21
N ASP A 13 19.81 -3.08 25.10
CA ASP A 13 20.38 -4.26 25.79
C ASP A 13 20.19 -5.59 25.04
N GLY A 14 19.49 -5.62 23.89
CA GLY A 14 19.17 -6.91 23.25
C GLY A 14 18.85 -6.92 21.78
N GLY A 15 18.94 -5.81 21.05
CA GLY A 15 18.61 -5.71 19.64
C GLY A 15 19.61 -4.90 18.81
N GLU A 16 19.57 -5.08 17.49
CA GLU A 16 20.23 -4.17 16.56
C GLU A 16 19.34 -2.93 16.37
N ASN A 17 19.91 -1.74 16.62
CA ASN A 17 19.22 -0.47 16.39
C ASN A 17 19.22 -0.16 14.88
N ASP A 18 18.05 0.24 14.37
CA ASP A 18 17.95 0.81 13.03
C ASP A 18 18.39 2.28 13.09
N TRP A 19 19.66 2.52 12.80
CA TRP A 19 20.29 3.83 12.90
C TRP A 19 19.71 4.85 11.92
N ASP A 20 19.20 4.42 10.77
CA ASP A 20 18.56 5.30 9.79
C ASP A 20 17.24 5.88 10.34
N ILE A 21 16.47 5.05 11.05
CA ILE A 21 15.24 5.51 11.71
C ILE A 21 15.56 6.43 12.88
N LEU A 22 16.52 6.04 13.72
CA LEU A 22 16.89 6.85 14.89
C LEU A 22 17.46 8.22 14.50
N ALA A 23 18.31 8.29 13.48
CA ALA A 23 18.89 9.54 12.98
C ALA A 23 17.87 10.49 12.36
N ASN A 24 16.77 9.94 11.78
CA ASN A 24 15.70 10.76 11.19
C ASN A 24 14.68 11.28 12.22
N GLU A 25 14.53 10.60 13.35
CA GLU A 25 13.53 10.96 14.37
C GLU A 25 14.12 11.73 15.57
N TRP A 26 15.43 11.62 15.82
CA TRP A 26 16.08 12.10 17.03
C TRP A 26 17.41 12.77 16.75
N ASN A 27 17.74 13.80 17.56
CA ASN A 27 19.06 14.44 17.49
C ASN A 27 20.13 13.51 18.09
N THR A 28 21.31 13.49 17.49
CA THR A 28 22.47 12.70 17.92
C THR A 28 22.83 12.97 19.40
N ASP A 29 22.74 14.22 19.85
CA ASP A 29 23.04 14.62 21.23
C ASP A 29 22.04 14.00 22.22
N GLU A 30 20.73 13.94 21.87
CA GLU A 30 19.70 13.30 22.70
C GLU A 30 19.91 11.79 22.80
N LEU A 31 20.29 11.13 21.70
CA LEU A 31 20.57 9.69 21.69
C LEU A 31 21.80 9.36 22.58
N GLN A 32 22.83 10.19 22.56
CA GLN A 32 24.01 10.03 23.42
C GLN A 32 23.69 10.27 24.91
N GLU A 33 22.87 11.27 25.24
CA GLU A 33 22.40 11.51 26.61
C GLU A 33 21.62 10.30 27.16
N TRP A 34 20.95 9.52 26.30
CA TRP A 34 20.22 8.30 26.70
C TRP A 34 21.11 7.05 26.75
N GLY A 35 22.42 7.22 26.53
CA GLY A 35 23.40 6.14 26.64
C GLY A 35 23.51 5.24 25.42
N LEU A 36 22.97 5.65 24.27
CA LEU A 36 23.22 4.94 23.03
C LEU A 36 24.61 5.30 22.49
N PHE A 37 25.36 4.27 22.12
CA PHE A 37 26.57 4.46 21.35
C PHE A 37 26.18 4.75 19.90
N VAL A 38 26.13 6.01 19.53
CA VAL A 38 25.95 6.42 18.14
C VAL A 38 27.28 6.21 17.43
N PRO A 39 27.38 5.32 16.42
CA PRO A 39 28.59 5.18 15.64
C PRO A 39 28.98 6.55 15.08
N GLU A 40 30.23 6.98 15.27
CA GLU A 40 30.73 8.14 14.52
C GLU A 40 30.51 7.80 13.03
N MET A 41 29.54 8.46 12.43
CA MET A 41 29.44 8.46 10.97
C MET A 41 30.75 9.10 10.53
N ALA A 42 31.61 8.32 9.89
CA ALA A 42 32.79 8.85 9.25
C ALA A 42 32.33 10.06 8.47
N GLU A 43 32.85 11.26 8.82
CA GLU A 43 32.68 12.43 7.97
C GLU A 43 33.06 11.93 6.58
N ILE A 44 32.06 11.82 5.70
CA ILE A 44 32.34 11.61 4.29
C ILE A 44 33.04 12.91 3.92
N GLU A 45 34.38 12.88 3.89
CA GLU A 45 35.16 13.94 3.27
C GLU A 45 34.55 14.09 1.89
N GLU A 46 33.78 15.15 1.68
CA GLU A 46 33.36 15.52 0.34
C GLU A 46 34.64 15.61 -0.48
N PRO A 47 34.77 14.87 -1.58
CA PRO A 47 35.95 14.97 -2.42
C PRO A 47 36.07 16.44 -2.80
N GLU A 48 37.21 17.07 -2.49
CA GLU A 48 37.51 18.44 -2.92
C GLU A 48 37.26 18.50 -4.42
N SER A 49 36.13 19.07 -4.78
CA SER A 49 35.82 19.32 -6.18
C SER A 49 36.84 20.31 -6.69
N SER A 50 37.76 19.84 -7.50
CA SER A 50 38.54 20.70 -8.37
C SER A 50 37.54 21.52 -9.18
N LYS A 51 37.41 22.80 -8.83
CA LYS A 51 36.62 23.77 -9.59
C LYS A 51 37.22 23.90 -10.97
N ASN A 52 36.69 23.18 -11.93
CA ASN A 52 36.78 23.53 -13.30
C ASN A 52 35.64 24.54 -13.57
N GLU A 53 36.02 25.79 -13.77
CA GLU A 53 35.14 26.93 -14.11
C GLU A 53 34.70 26.80 -15.58
N ASP A 54 33.84 25.83 -15.92
CA ASP A 54 33.13 25.79 -17.21
C ASP A 54 32.02 24.72 -17.26
N ASP A 55 31.58 24.18 -16.12
CA ASP A 55 30.38 23.33 -16.08
C ASP A 55 29.16 24.20 -15.80
N GLU A 56 28.31 24.36 -16.81
CA GLU A 56 26.96 24.84 -16.67
C GLU A 56 26.28 24.05 -15.53
N ASP A 57 25.68 24.76 -14.57
CA ASP A 57 24.99 24.22 -13.39
C ASP A 57 23.92 23.20 -13.83
N GLU A 58 24.31 21.96 -14.09
CA GLU A 58 23.38 20.84 -14.01
C GLU A 58 23.03 20.67 -12.53
N GLU A 59 21.88 21.19 -12.12
CA GLU A 59 21.29 20.87 -10.81
C GLU A 59 21.32 19.34 -10.68
N PRO A 60 21.84 18.79 -9.54
CA PRO A 60 21.81 17.35 -9.34
C PRO A 60 20.35 16.90 -9.49
N GLU A 61 20.11 15.98 -10.42
CA GLU A 61 18.80 15.37 -10.60
C GLU A 61 18.32 14.90 -9.21
N LYS A 62 17.41 15.66 -8.62
CA LYS A 62 16.70 15.20 -7.44
C LYS A 62 15.94 13.98 -7.88
N ALA A 63 16.41 12.81 -7.46
CA ALA A 63 15.75 11.53 -7.66
C ALA A 63 14.46 11.44 -6.79
N GLU A 64 13.69 12.51 -6.70
CA GLU A 64 12.31 12.45 -6.27
C GLU A 64 11.51 12.02 -7.48
N TRP A 65 11.16 10.75 -7.51
CA TRP A 65 10.21 10.25 -8.47
C TRP A 65 8.85 10.94 -8.22
N VAL A 66 8.61 11.97 -8.99
CA VAL A 66 7.29 12.61 -9.05
C VAL A 66 6.57 11.95 -10.21
N PRO A 67 5.35 11.42 -10.02
CA PRO A 67 4.58 10.91 -11.14
C PRO A 67 4.37 12.05 -12.15
N ASP A 68 5.10 11.99 -13.24
CA ASP A 68 5.08 12.99 -14.31
C ASP A 68 3.99 12.72 -15.34
N CYS A 69 3.32 11.57 -15.25
CA CYS A 69 2.21 11.24 -16.13
C CYS A 69 0.87 11.37 -15.40
N LEU A 70 -0.04 12.10 -16.04
CA LEU A 70 -1.44 12.13 -15.69
C LEU A 70 -2.17 11.05 -16.47
N PHE A 71 -2.81 10.14 -15.76
CA PHE A 71 -3.77 9.22 -16.37
C PHE A 71 -5.10 9.93 -16.60
N ALA A 72 -5.89 9.43 -17.55
CA ALA A 72 -7.24 9.91 -17.75
C ALA A 72 -8.05 9.81 -16.45
N SER A 73 -8.80 10.86 -16.14
CA SER A 73 -9.66 10.96 -14.98
C SER A 73 -11.07 11.42 -15.36
N ASP A 74 -12.06 10.96 -14.62
CA ASP A 74 -13.48 11.32 -14.75
C ASP A 74 -13.99 12.14 -13.55
N ASN A 75 -13.08 12.62 -12.72
CA ASN A 75 -13.42 13.29 -11.46
C ASN A 75 -12.53 14.52 -11.19
N PRO A 76 -12.99 15.48 -10.34
CA PRO A 76 -12.30 16.75 -10.12
C PRO A 76 -11.01 16.66 -9.27
N TYR A 77 -10.61 15.46 -8.88
CA TYR A 77 -9.42 15.23 -8.07
C TYR A 77 -8.30 14.56 -8.86
N ASP A 78 -8.47 14.43 -10.18
CA ASP A 78 -7.54 13.77 -11.10
C ASP A 78 -7.21 12.31 -10.69
N ILE A 79 -8.07 11.68 -9.85
CA ILE A 79 -7.93 10.28 -9.51
C ILE A 79 -8.07 9.45 -10.79
N PRO A 80 -7.05 8.64 -11.14
CA PRO A 80 -7.03 7.90 -12.39
C PRO A 80 -8.21 6.95 -12.57
N VAL A 81 -8.69 6.82 -13.80
CA VAL A 81 -9.67 5.80 -14.18
C VAL A 81 -8.95 4.48 -14.45
N LEU A 82 -9.31 3.43 -13.71
CA LEU A 82 -8.80 2.08 -13.94
C LEU A 82 -9.27 1.54 -15.29
N LYS A 83 -8.40 0.77 -15.95
CA LYS A 83 -8.78 0.04 -17.15
C LYS A 83 -9.74 -1.09 -16.79
N MET A 84 -10.79 -1.24 -17.58
CA MET A 84 -11.62 -2.45 -17.53
C MET A 84 -10.79 -3.66 -17.99
N SER A 85 -10.83 -4.74 -17.21
CA SER A 85 -10.28 -6.00 -17.66
C SER A 85 -11.10 -6.54 -18.85
N LYS A 86 -10.42 -7.15 -19.82
CA LYS A 86 -11.10 -7.83 -20.94
C LYS A 86 -11.63 -9.19 -20.53
N GLU A 87 -11.08 -9.77 -19.50
CA GLU A 87 -11.43 -11.06 -18.93
C GLU A 87 -11.74 -10.88 -17.44
N ASP A 88 -12.40 -11.87 -16.85
CA ASP A 88 -12.62 -11.87 -15.41
C ASP A 88 -11.30 -11.93 -14.67
N VAL A 89 -11.13 -11.04 -13.70
CA VAL A 89 -9.95 -11.02 -12.82
C VAL A 89 -10.14 -12.05 -11.72
N TYR A 90 -9.22 -12.98 -11.62
CA TYR A 90 -9.24 -14.03 -10.60
C TYR A 90 -8.11 -13.85 -9.58
N LEU A 91 -8.39 -14.20 -8.33
CA LEU A 91 -7.37 -14.27 -7.30
C LEU A 91 -6.34 -15.33 -7.68
N GLN A 92 -5.10 -14.91 -7.88
CA GLN A 92 -3.99 -15.79 -8.22
C GLN A 92 -3.23 -16.17 -6.95
N LEU A 93 -2.91 -17.46 -6.82
CA LEU A 93 -2.14 -17.96 -5.69
C LEU A 93 -0.65 -18.06 -6.04
N PRO A 94 0.20 -17.95 -5.01
CA PRO A 94 -0.09 -17.68 -3.60
C PRO A 94 -0.53 -16.23 -3.35
N PHE A 95 -1.38 -16.03 -2.33
CA PHE A 95 -1.79 -14.71 -1.85
C PHE A 95 -0.83 -14.24 -0.75
N LYS A 96 -0.11 -13.15 -0.97
CA LYS A 96 1.05 -12.78 -0.16
C LYS A 96 1.04 -11.32 0.28
N PRO A 97 1.50 -11.01 1.50
CA PRO A 97 1.73 -9.63 1.90
C PRO A 97 2.94 -9.04 1.15
N TYR A 98 2.78 -7.84 0.61
CA TYR A 98 3.89 -7.14 -0.03
C TYR A 98 5.03 -6.88 0.98
N GLY A 99 6.26 -7.11 0.55
CA GLY A 99 7.46 -6.96 1.39
C GLY A 99 7.82 -8.18 2.26
N ALA A 100 7.02 -9.26 2.23
CA ALA A 100 7.40 -10.52 2.88
C ALA A 100 8.44 -11.32 2.07
N ASP A 101 8.57 -11.03 0.80
CA ASP A 101 9.28 -11.85 -0.18
C ASP A 101 10.71 -11.40 -0.52
N ALA A 102 11.41 -10.70 0.38
CA ALA A 102 12.85 -10.52 0.19
C ALA A 102 13.63 -11.86 -0.01
N ARG A 103 12.97 -12.99 0.28
CA ARG A 103 13.54 -14.34 0.22
C ARG A 103 12.93 -15.27 -0.84
N THR A 104 11.78 -14.95 -1.43
CA THR A 104 11.12 -15.81 -2.42
C THR A 104 10.93 -15.05 -3.74
N LYS A 105 11.79 -15.35 -4.69
CA LYS A 105 11.77 -14.80 -6.06
C LYS A 105 10.65 -15.39 -6.94
N THR A 106 9.62 -15.95 -6.38
CA THR A 106 8.53 -16.53 -7.16
C THR A 106 7.49 -15.46 -7.47
N GLY A 107 7.61 -14.87 -8.63
CA GLY A 107 6.77 -13.80 -9.13
C GLY A 107 5.36 -14.21 -9.57
N VAL A 108 4.84 -15.32 -9.08
CA VAL A 108 3.48 -15.78 -9.36
C VAL A 108 2.59 -15.47 -8.17
N GLY A 109 1.35 -15.07 -8.42
CA GLY A 109 0.35 -14.87 -7.38
C GLY A 109 -0.14 -13.45 -7.25
N THR A 110 -0.84 -13.18 -6.15
CA THR A 110 -1.43 -11.87 -5.84
C THR A 110 -0.76 -11.26 -4.61
N TYR A 111 -0.25 -10.04 -4.75
CA TYR A 111 0.21 -9.26 -3.61
C TYR A 111 -0.93 -8.46 -2.99
N HIS A 112 -0.96 -8.40 -1.65
CA HIS A 112 -1.81 -7.50 -0.89
C HIS A 112 -0.99 -6.55 -0.02
N PHE A 113 -1.59 -5.40 0.32
CA PHE A 113 -0.96 -4.33 1.08
C PHE A 113 -1.63 -4.12 2.45
N TYR A 114 -2.23 -5.15 3.03
CA TYR A 114 -2.68 -5.16 4.42
C TYR A 114 -1.48 -5.34 5.37
N VAL A 115 -0.54 -4.42 5.23
CA VAL A 115 0.72 -4.30 5.96
C VAL A 115 0.92 -2.85 6.36
N ASP A 116 1.98 -2.53 7.08
CA ASP A 116 2.28 -1.15 7.47
C ASP A 116 2.49 -0.25 6.25
N ASP A 117 1.97 0.98 6.30
CA ASP A 117 1.92 1.91 5.16
C ASP A 117 3.30 2.25 4.59
N TYR A 118 4.37 2.24 5.42
CA TYR A 118 5.72 2.51 4.93
C TYR A 118 6.19 1.51 3.87
N ARG A 119 5.68 0.28 3.89
CA ARG A 119 6.09 -0.76 2.94
C ARG A 119 5.64 -0.47 1.51
N PHE A 120 4.47 0.15 1.32
CA PHE A 120 4.03 0.51 -0.03
C PHE A 120 4.52 1.89 -0.48
N ASN A 121 4.97 2.76 0.43
CA ASN A 121 5.61 4.01 0.05
C ASN A 121 6.81 3.78 -0.88
N ALA A 122 7.54 2.69 -0.68
CA ALA A 122 8.62 2.30 -1.57
C ALA A 122 8.16 2.08 -3.04
N ILE A 123 6.92 1.59 -3.24
CA ILE A 123 6.36 1.43 -4.60
C ILE A 123 6.00 2.79 -5.21
N TRP A 124 5.53 3.73 -4.40
CA TRP A 124 5.26 5.08 -4.89
C TRP A 124 6.52 5.74 -5.42
N ASN A 125 7.64 5.53 -4.75
CA ASN A 125 8.93 6.09 -5.16
C ASN A 125 9.58 5.27 -6.29
N ASP A 126 9.42 3.94 -6.29
CA ASP A 126 10.00 3.04 -7.29
C ASP A 126 9.07 1.84 -7.55
N PRO A 127 8.17 1.92 -8.54
CA PRO A 127 7.27 0.82 -8.89
C PRO A 127 7.96 -0.33 -9.62
N THR A 128 9.22 -0.18 -10.03
CA THR A 128 9.92 -1.21 -10.84
C THR A 128 10.06 -2.54 -10.11
N LYS A 129 10.17 -2.50 -8.78
CA LYS A 129 10.28 -3.72 -7.95
C LYS A 129 9.06 -4.61 -8.07
N ILE A 130 7.86 -4.04 -8.03
CA ILE A 130 6.63 -4.81 -8.16
C ILE A 130 6.38 -5.21 -9.62
N ILE A 131 6.66 -4.33 -10.58
CA ILE A 131 6.58 -4.62 -12.02
C ILE A 131 7.47 -5.82 -12.37
N ASN A 132 8.70 -5.83 -11.87
CA ASN A 132 9.68 -6.89 -12.16
C ASN A 132 9.51 -8.13 -11.27
N SER A 133 8.58 -8.12 -10.32
CA SER A 133 8.34 -9.28 -9.45
C SER A 133 7.72 -10.46 -10.20
N GLY A 134 7.04 -10.21 -11.33
CA GLY A 134 6.28 -11.21 -12.09
C GLY A 134 4.95 -11.58 -11.43
N CYS A 135 4.45 -10.78 -10.46
CA CYS A 135 3.11 -11.02 -9.90
C CYS A 135 2.05 -10.84 -10.98
N GLY A 136 1.03 -11.68 -10.97
CA GLY A 136 -0.07 -11.61 -11.93
C GLY A 136 -1.16 -10.63 -11.50
N ALA A 137 -1.31 -10.41 -10.19
CA ALA A 137 -2.33 -9.51 -9.65
C ALA A 137 -1.88 -8.80 -8.38
N ILE A 138 -2.55 -7.70 -8.08
CA ILE A 138 -2.46 -7.00 -6.79
C ILE A 138 -3.84 -6.68 -6.23
N VAL A 139 -3.93 -6.60 -4.91
CA VAL A 139 -4.94 -5.78 -4.24
C VAL A 139 -4.38 -4.36 -4.15
N GLU A 140 -5.15 -3.33 -4.48
CA GLU A 140 -4.70 -1.93 -4.32
C GLU A 140 -4.05 -1.69 -2.96
N PRO A 141 -3.04 -0.80 -2.86
CA PRO A 141 -2.48 -0.43 -1.57
C PRO A 141 -3.55 -0.02 -0.57
N ASN A 142 -3.57 -0.67 0.58
CA ASN A 142 -4.44 -0.31 1.68
C ASN A 142 -3.79 0.84 2.46
N CYS A 143 -4.33 2.04 2.30
CA CYS A 143 -3.86 3.20 3.03
C CYS A 143 -4.60 3.32 4.36
N SER A 144 -3.88 3.61 5.45
CA SER A 144 -4.48 3.83 6.77
C SER A 144 -5.32 5.11 6.80
N LEU A 145 -6.62 4.96 6.53
CA LEU A 145 -7.62 6.03 6.57
C LEU A 145 -8.50 5.89 7.81
N TYR A 146 -8.45 6.90 8.67
CA TYR A 146 -9.22 6.97 9.93
C TYR A 146 -10.33 8.02 9.83
N GLU A 147 -11.32 7.96 10.72
CA GLU A 147 -12.36 8.99 10.82
C GLU A 147 -11.77 10.38 11.11
N THR A 148 -10.66 10.43 11.83
CA THR A 148 -9.91 11.66 12.13
C THR A 148 -9.04 12.18 10.99
N THR A 149 -8.79 11.38 9.95
CA THR A 149 -7.94 11.77 8.82
C THR A 149 -8.55 12.99 8.11
N PRO A 150 -7.77 14.07 7.88
CA PRO A 150 -8.25 15.22 7.10
C PRO A 150 -8.69 14.80 5.69
N ILE A 151 -9.77 15.38 5.18
CA ILE A 151 -10.34 15.01 3.87
C ILE A 151 -9.33 15.15 2.74
N GLY A 152 -8.61 16.28 2.66
CA GLY A 152 -7.63 16.52 1.61
C GLY A 152 -6.50 15.47 1.60
N TYR A 153 -6.00 15.12 2.79
CA TYR A 153 -4.98 14.08 2.93
C TYR A 153 -5.51 12.69 2.53
N GLY A 154 -6.72 12.36 2.95
CA GLY A 154 -7.35 11.09 2.56
C GLY A 154 -7.60 10.98 1.04
N ILE A 155 -7.99 12.07 0.38
CA ILE A 155 -8.13 12.11 -1.08
C ILE A 155 -6.76 11.90 -1.74
N PHE A 156 -5.70 12.51 -1.22
CA PHE A 156 -4.34 12.29 -1.71
C PHE A 156 -3.90 10.82 -1.60
N LEU A 157 -4.19 10.16 -0.48
CA LEU A 157 -3.89 8.73 -0.33
C LEU A 157 -4.69 7.86 -1.31
N ILE A 158 -5.96 8.20 -1.56
CA ILE A 158 -6.79 7.51 -2.56
C ILE A 158 -6.25 7.76 -3.98
N TYR A 159 -5.85 8.98 -4.30
CA TYR A 159 -5.15 9.29 -5.55
C TYR A 159 -3.90 8.40 -5.72
N LYS A 160 -3.06 8.38 -4.70
CA LYS A 160 -1.79 7.64 -4.68
C LYS A 160 -2.00 6.15 -4.95
N LYS A 161 -2.90 5.49 -4.21
CA LYS A 161 -3.16 4.06 -4.41
C LYS A 161 -3.74 3.77 -5.79
N ARG A 162 -4.67 4.62 -6.30
CA ARG A 162 -5.30 4.47 -7.59
C ARG A 162 -4.32 4.70 -8.75
N TRP A 163 -3.41 5.67 -8.59
CA TRP A 163 -2.36 5.92 -9.55
C TRP A 163 -1.41 4.72 -9.69
N ILE A 164 -0.97 4.16 -8.55
CA ILE A 164 -0.14 2.93 -8.54
C ILE A 164 -0.90 1.79 -9.24
N ALA A 165 -2.14 1.55 -8.87
CA ALA A 165 -2.96 0.50 -9.46
C ALA A 165 -3.10 0.68 -10.99
N ARG A 166 -3.39 1.90 -11.43
CA ARG A 166 -3.53 2.21 -12.85
C ARG A 166 -2.22 2.04 -13.63
N LEU A 167 -1.10 2.44 -13.04
CA LEU A 167 0.22 2.21 -13.62
C LEU A 167 0.50 0.72 -13.81
N LEU A 168 0.25 -0.10 -12.78
CA LEU A 168 0.51 -1.53 -12.83
C LEU A 168 -0.35 -2.25 -13.88
N GLN A 169 -1.57 -1.76 -14.15
CA GLN A 169 -2.39 -2.26 -15.25
C GLN A 169 -1.73 -2.04 -16.64
N ASP A 170 -0.89 -1.01 -16.80
CA ASP A 170 -0.15 -0.80 -18.06
C ASP A 170 0.94 -1.85 -18.27
N TYR A 171 1.39 -2.47 -17.20
CA TYR A 171 2.35 -3.59 -17.22
C TYR A 171 1.69 -4.96 -17.19
N GLY A 172 0.36 -5.03 -17.37
CA GLY A 172 -0.39 -6.28 -17.47
C GLY A 172 -0.65 -6.96 -16.11
N ILE A 173 -0.53 -6.23 -15.01
CA ILE A 173 -0.84 -6.73 -13.67
C ILE A 173 -2.33 -6.46 -13.39
N ASP A 174 -3.07 -7.50 -13.04
CA ASP A 174 -4.48 -7.38 -12.66
C ASP A 174 -4.63 -6.66 -11.32
N VAL A 175 -5.71 -5.90 -11.17
CA VAL A 175 -5.94 -5.09 -9.97
C VAL A 175 -7.28 -5.43 -9.35
N PHE A 176 -7.25 -5.79 -8.06
CA PHE A 176 -8.42 -5.77 -7.19
C PHE A 176 -8.50 -4.42 -6.47
N VAL A 177 -9.61 -3.73 -6.63
CA VAL A 177 -9.85 -2.47 -5.90
C VAL A 177 -10.06 -2.75 -4.43
N ASP A 178 -9.32 -2.10 -3.55
CA ASP A 178 -9.50 -2.22 -2.10
C ASP A 178 -10.61 -1.29 -1.59
N LEU A 179 -11.69 -1.89 -1.05
CA LEU A 179 -12.82 -1.16 -0.46
C LEU A 179 -12.63 -0.86 1.03
N ASN A 180 -11.59 -1.41 1.68
CA ASN A 180 -11.36 -1.27 3.11
C ASN A 180 -10.92 0.16 3.50
N VAL A 181 -11.86 1.08 3.50
CA VAL A 181 -11.70 2.46 3.97
C VAL A 181 -12.81 2.81 4.97
N THR A 182 -12.63 3.87 5.77
CA THR A 182 -13.71 4.34 6.65
C THR A 182 -14.85 4.96 5.84
N GLU A 183 -16.06 4.94 6.38
CA GLU A 183 -17.28 5.42 5.71
C GLU A 183 -17.15 6.84 5.16
N LYS A 184 -16.44 7.70 5.88
CA LYS A 184 -16.10 9.06 5.46
C LYS A 184 -15.47 9.14 4.07
N PHE A 185 -14.73 8.11 3.66
CA PHE A 185 -13.97 8.09 2.42
C PHE A 185 -14.59 7.21 1.32
N HIS A 186 -15.66 6.46 1.57
CA HIS A 186 -16.28 5.59 0.57
C HIS A 186 -16.58 6.32 -0.75
N LYS A 187 -17.19 7.51 -0.68
CA LYS A 187 -17.52 8.30 -1.87
C LYS A 187 -16.32 8.75 -2.71
N TYR A 188 -15.15 8.87 -2.11
CA TYR A 188 -13.91 9.19 -2.81
C TYR A 188 -13.20 7.93 -3.31
N ASN A 189 -13.31 6.84 -2.56
CA ASN A 189 -12.66 5.58 -2.89
C ASN A 189 -13.25 4.92 -4.14
N VAL A 190 -14.48 5.24 -4.51
CA VAL A 190 -15.12 4.74 -5.74
C VAL A 190 -14.81 5.56 -7.00
N LEU A 191 -14.16 6.72 -6.85
CA LEU A 191 -13.75 7.54 -7.99
C LEU A 191 -12.70 6.83 -8.85
N GLY A 192 -12.81 6.98 -10.16
CA GLY A 192 -11.93 6.30 -11.12
C GLY A 192 -12.22 4.81 -11.28
N ILE A 193 -13.32 4.29 -10.73
CA ILE A 193 -13.78 2.92 -10.96
C ILE A 193 -14.96 2.95 -11.91
N GLN A 194 -14.79 2.38 -13.09
CA GLN A 194 -15.84 2.35 -14.09
C GLN A 194 -16.96 1.37 -13.69
N LYS A 195 -18.20 1.71 -14.05
CA LYS A 195 -19.32 0.80 -13.86
C LYS A 195 -19.09 -0.49 -14.65
N GLY A 196 -19.32 -1.62 -14.00
CA GLY A 196 -19.02 -2.95 -14.53
C GLY A 196 -17.67 -3.51 -14.09
N TYR A 197 -16.86 -2.73 -13.36
CA TYR A 197 -15.61 -3.23 -12.79
C TYR A 197 -15.91 -4.32 -11.74
N ASN A 198 -15.40 -5.52 -11.95
CA ASN A 198 -15.78 -6.70 -11.14
C ASN A 198 -14.57 -7.42 -10.54
N ALA A 199 -13.64 -6.65 -9.94
CA ALA A 199 -12.51 -7.19 -9.18
C ALA A 199 -12.31 -6.32 -7.94
N VAL A 200 -12.94 -6.68 -6.84
CA VAL A 200 -12.94 -5.90 -5.61
C VAL A 200 -12.50 -6.75 -4.42
N PHE A 201 -11.90 -6.09 -3.45
CA PHE A 201 -11.31 -6.74 -2.31
C PHE A 201 -11.60 -5.94 -1.04
N THR A 202 -11.68 -6.61 0.10
CA THR A 202 -11.76 -5.95 1.39
C THR A 202 -11.18 -6.80 2.50
N ARG A 203 -11.01 -6.20 3.68
CA ARG A 203 -10.57 -6.90 4.89
C ARG A 203 -11.72 -7.13 5.84
N GLY A 204 -11.96 -8.42 6.17
CA GLY A 204 -12.97 -8.83 7.12
C GLY A 204 -12.54 -8.70 8.57
N TYR A 205 -13.47 -8.23 9.42
CA TYR A 205 -13.31 -8.16 10.87
C TYR A 205 -14.59 -8.61 11.55
N ASP A 206 -14.51 -9.57 12.49
CA ASP A 206 -15.69 -10.15 13.16
C ASP A 206 -16.53 -9.15 13.95
N ASN A 207 -15.93 -8.03 14.36
CA ASN A 207 -16.59 -6.96 15.09
C ASN A 207 -17.07 -5.82 14.19
N ARG A 208 -16.91 -5.92 12.86
CA ARG A 208 -17.25 -4.88 11.88
C ARG A 208 -18.07 -5.42 10.69
N LEU A 209 -18.94 -6.39 10.91
CA LEU A 209 -19.78 -6.97 9.85
C LEU A 209 -20.66 -5.93 9.14
N ASN A 210 -21.09 -4.88 9.85
CA ASN A 210 -21.86 -3.80 9.23
C ASN A 210 -21.05 -3.03 8.17
N ALA A 211 -19.72 -2.90 8.35
CA ALA A 211 -18.87 -2.30 7.33
C ALA A 211 -18.77 -3.23 6.11
N LEU A 212 -18.61 -4.53 6.33
CA LEU A 212 -18.56 -5.53 5.27
C LEU A 212 -19.87 -5.57 4.45
N GLU A 213 -21.05 -5.39 5.10
CA GLU A 213 -22.32 -5.26 4.41
C GLU A 213 -22.37 -4.03 3.48
N LYS A 214 -21.84 -2.87 3.95
CA LYS A 214 -21.75 -1.65 3.14
C LYS A 214 -20.79 -1.83 1.95
N GLU A 215 -19.65 -2.46 2.19
CA GLU A 215 -18.66 -2.75 1.14
C GLU A 215 -19.21 -3.71 0.08
N LEU A 216 -20.01 -4.72 0.49
CA LEU A 216 -20.73 -5.58 -0.44
C LEU A 216 -21.73 -4.78 -1.29
N GLN A 217 -22.47 -3.85 -0.67
CA GLN A 217 -23.37 -2.98 -1.42
C GLN A 217 -22.65 -2.11 -2.44
N ILE A 218 -21.51 -1.52 -2.05
CA ILE A 218 -20.63 -0.76 -2.96
C ILE A 218 -20.13 -1.65 -4.10
N ALA A 219 -19.70 -2.87 -3.82
CA ALA A 219 -19.25 -3.82 -4.83
C ALA A 219 -20.35 -4.15 -5.85
N LYS A 220 -21.60 -4.33 -5.39
CA LYS A 220 -22.78 -4.52 -6.26
C LYS A 220 -23.05 -3.31 -7.15
N GLU A 221 -22.95 -2.09 -6.59
CA GLU A 221 -23.15 -0.85 -7.32
C GLU A 221 -22.08 -0.64 -8.40
N ILE A 222 -20.82 -0.92 -8.09
CA ILE A 222 -19.69 -0.82 -9.02
C ILE A 222 -19.85 -1.85 -10.15
N SER A 223 -20.04 -3.12 -9.81
CA SER A 223 -20.10 -4.21 -10.80
C SER A 223 -21.40 -4.24 -11.57
N GLY A 224 -22.49 -3.77 -10.98
CA GLY A 224 -23.84 -3.94 -11.50
C GLY A 224 -24.38 -5.39 -11.37
N LEU A 225 -23.74 -6.22 -10.57
CA LEU A 225 -24.06 -7.62 -10.38
C LEU A 225 -24.63 -7.88 -8.97
N GLU A 226 -25.59 -8.80 -8.85
CA GLU A 226 -26.07 -9.25 -7.54
C GLU A 226 -25.00 -10.05 -6.76
N ASN A 227 -24.14 -10.77 -7.47
CA ASN A 227 -23.03 -11.53 -6.92
C ASN A 227 -21.71 -10.97 -7.49
N PRO A 228 -21.17 -9.89 -6.93
CA PRO A 228 -19.92 -9.30 -7.40
C PRO A 228 -18.72 -10.21 -7.05
N ASN A 229 -17.65 -10.12 -7.83
CA ASN A 229 -16.37 -10.75 -7.48
C ASN A 229 -15.69 -9.95 -6.35
N LEU A 230 -16.22 -10.10 -5.14
CA LEU A 230 -15.70 -9.52 -3.91
C LEU A 230 -14.95 -10.60 -3.12
N CYS A 231 -13.65 -10.39 -2.93
CA CYS A 231 -12.81 -11.22 -2.07
C CYS A 231 -12.68 -10.57 -0.69
N VAL A 232 -12.81 -11.36 0.37
CA VAL A 232 -12.73 -10.90 1.76
C VAL A 232 -11.58 -11.59 2.47
N TYR A 233 -10.59 -10.82 2.90
CA TYR A 233 -9.40 -11.33 3.59
C TYR A 233 -9.49 -11.17 5.09
N GLY A 234 -9.26 -12.25 5.83
CA GLY A 234 -9.18 -12.24 7.28
C GLY A 234 -10.53 -12.29 7.98
N GLY A 235 -10.49 -12.12 9.29
CA GLY A 235 -11.60 -12.42 10.16
C GLY A 235 -11.62 -13.89 10.58
N SER A 236 -12.68 -14.30 11.24
CA SER A 236 -12.85 -15.66 11.71
C SER A 236 -14.20 -16.25 11.21
N LYS A 237 -14.78 -17.14 12.00
CA LYS A 237 -16.03 -17.83 11.63
C LYS A 237 -17.15 -16.88 11.20
N LYS A 238 -17.32 -15.72 11.87
CA LYS A 238 -18.41 -14.78 11.53
C LYS A 238 -18.25 -14.20 10.13
N VAL A 239 -17.02 -13.84 9.75
CA VAL A 239 -16.72 -13.34 8.40
C VAL A 239 -16.88 -14.48 7.38
N LYS A 240 -16.38 -15.67 7.68
CA LYS A 240 -16.54 -16.86 6.79
C LYS A 240 -18.03 -17.18 6.56
N ASP A 241 -18.84 -17.19 7.62
CA ASP A 241 -20.29 -17.44 7.52
C ASP A 241 -20.98 -16.35 6.69
N PHE A 242 -20.57 -15.09 6.83
CA PHE A 242 -21.05 -13.98 6.01
C PHE A 242 -20.70 -14.20 4.52
N CYS A 243 -19.47 -14.55 4.22
CA CYS A 243 -19.02 -14.82 2.85
C CYS A 243 -19.80 -15.97 2.23
N ASN A 244 -19.98 -17.07 2.97
CA ASN A 244 -20.76 -18.21 2.51
C ASN A 244 -22.23 -17.84 2.22
N LYS A 245 -22.85 -17.04 3.09
CA LYS A 245 -24.23 -16.55 2.91
C LYS A 245 -24.41 -15.73 1.64
N HIS A 246 -23.39 -14.95 1.27
CA HIS A 246 -23.44 -14.02 0.13
C HIS A 246 -22.67 -14.52 -1.10
N SER A 247 -22.22 -15.78 -1.09
CA SER A 247 -21.41 -16.38 -2.19
C SER A 247 -20.15 -15.59 -2.55
N LEU A 248 -19.46 -15.06 -1.52
CA LEU A 248 -18.23 -14.29 -1.67
C LEU A 248 -17.00 -15.19 -1.46
N THR A 249 -15.89 -14.82 -2.06
CA THR A 249 -14.60 -15.51 -1.86
C THR A 249 -14.02 -15.12 -0.50
N PHE A 250 -13.85 -16.11 0.39
CA PHE A 250 -13.18 -15.92 1.68
C PHE A 250 -11.71 -16.33 1.60
N VAL A 251 -10.80 -15.45 1.98
CA VAL A 251 -9.36 -15.70 2.03
C VAL A 251 -8.89 -15.68 3.47
N ASN A 252 -8.37 -16.83 3.94
CA ASN A 252 -7.93 -16.97 5.32
C ASN A 252 -6.59 -16.27 5.56
N ASN A 253 -6.35 -15.74 6.78
CA ASN A 253 -5.08 -15.15 7.20
C ASN A 253 -3.91 -16.14 7.21
N THR A 254 -4.17 -17.44 7.27
CA THR A 254 -3.16 -18.50 7.39
C THR A 254 -2.87 -19.22 6.08
N THR A 255 -3.63 -18.94 5.02
CA THR A 255 -3.52 -19.71 3.77
C THR A 255 -2.71 -18.91 2.74
N LEU A 256 -1.54 -19.46 2.43
CA LEU A 256 -0.82 -19.14 1.19
C LEU A 256 -1.48 -19.87 0.00
N ASP A 257 -2.36 -20.82 0.27
CA ASP A 257 -3.06 -21.68 -0.69
C ASP A 257 -4.58 -21.63 -0.41
N LEU A 258 -5.42 -21.72 -1.43
CA LEU A 258 -6.87 -21.90 -1.28
C LEU A 258 -7.15 -23.31 -0.73
N GLU A 259 -8.01 -23.41 0.29
CA GLU A 259 -8.66 -24.67 0.64
C GLU A 259 -9.76 -25.03 -0.36
#